data_c49e28e31e9003fd8862e8f9478439d0
#
_entry.id   c49e28e31e9003fd8862e8f9478439d0
#
_cell.length_a   1.000
_cell.length_b   1.000
_cell.length_c   1.000
_cell.angle_alpha   90.00
_cell.angle_beta   90.00
_cell.angle_gamma   90.00
#
_symmetry.space_group_name_H-M   'P 1'
#
loop_
_entity.id
_entity.type
_entity.pdbx_description
1 polymer ?
#
loop_
_entity_poly.entity_id
_entity_poly.type
_entity_poly.pdbx_seq_one_letter_code
_entity_poly.pdbx_strand_id
1 'polypeptide(L)'
;MFGARSSGKTTLTFAVLAACTRAGGIGAYVDPVHRFFAPAAAAAGINVRRLVVVRPRDAAASLRALDALVRGAACAVVAFDASECPGILRAQHCARLVAQAEKTGTTLLIVSAGNEAPVASFASLRLRASGLAPLWQEGSDACGRLLGCTTSIEVAKSRATGPGRHAHFAAALPDVAGTWPLAERSSGLERSPGLLRPGAVEFMRPVNALSAGE
;
A
#
# COMPACT_ATOMS: atom_id res chain seq x y z
N MET A 1 -6.44 -4.80 3.50
CA MET A 1 -6.50 -3.32 3.50
C MET A 1 -7.76 -2.86 2.80
N PHE A 2 -8.49 -1.91 3.34
CA PHE A 2 -9.77 -1.44 2.79
C PHE A 2 -9.92 0.08 2.93
N GLY A 3 -10.84 0.66 2.17
CA GLY A 3 -11.12 2.11 2.17
C GLY A 3 -11.77 2.55 0.87
N ALA A 4 -12.24 3.80 0.82
CA ALA A 4 -12.86 4.39 -0.35
C ALA A 4 -11.94 4.37 -1.58
N ARG A 5 -12.50 4.64 -2.76
CA ARG A 5 -11.68 4.88 -3.96
C ARG A 5 -10.71 6.03 -3.69
N SER A 6 -9.55 5.98 -4.33
CA SER A 6 -8.50 7.04 -4.20
C SER A 6 -8.06 7.33 -2.76
N SER A 7 -8.14 6.36 -1.85
CA SER A 7 -7.68 6.52 -0.46
C SER A 7 -6.21 6.13 -0.25
N GLY A 8 -5.40 5.97 -1.32
CA GLY A 8 -3.98 5.63 -1.21
C GLY A 8 -3.67 4.13 -1.04
N LYS A 9 -4.68 3.24 -1.12
CA LYS A 9 -4.46 1.78 -0.96
C LYS A 9 -3.43 1.20 -1.92
N THR A 10 -3.52 1.52 -3.21
CA THR A 10 -2.56 1.05 -4.22
C THR A 10 -1.16 1.57 -3.94
N THR A 11 -1.03 2.83 -3.53
CA THR A 11 0.25 3.44 -3.17
C THR A 11 0.88 2.74 -1.98
N LEU A 12 0.09 2.43 -0.94
CA LEU A 12 0.57 1.65 0.21
C LEU A 12 0.94 0.20 -0.20
N THR A 13 0.17 -0.42 -1.09
CA THR A 13 0.50 -1.73 -1.65
C THR A 13 1.85 -1.71 -2.38
N PHE A 14 2.07 -0.68 -3.18
CA PHE A 14 3.35 -0.50 -3.88
C PHE A 14 4.51 -0.29 -2.90
N ALA A 15 4.29 0.43 -1.82
CA ALA A 15 5.29 0.59 -0.76
C ALA A 15 5.69 -0.73 -0.12
N VAL A 16 4.73 -1.59 0.20
CA VAL A 16 4.99 -2.92 0.75
C VAL A 16 5.76 -3.79 -0.25
N LEU A 17 5.34 -3.80 -1.52
CA LEU A 17 6.06 -4.53 -2.59
C LEU A 17 7.46 -3.96 -2.83
N ALA A 18 7.64 -2.64 -2.75
CA ALA A 18 8.94 -2.01 -2.87
C ALA A 18 9.88 -2.42 -1.73
N ALA A 19 9.38 -2.45 -0.50
CA ALA A 19 10.14 -2.93 0.66
C ALA A 19 10.55 -4.40 0.48
N CYS A 20 9.61 -5.26 0.08
CA CYS A 20 9.85 -6.67 -0.21
C CYS A 20 10.94 -6.86 -1.29
N THR A 21 10.77 -6.22 -2.44
CA THR A 21 11.67 -6.41 -3.59
C THR A 21 13.05 -5.79 -3.37
N ARG A 22 13.17 -4.71 -2.60
CA ARG A 22 14.44 -4.14 -2.16
C ARG A 22 15.20 -5.05 -1.19
N ALA A 23 14.48 -5.73 -0.32
CA ALA A 23 15.06 -6.73 0.59
C ALA A 23 15.48 -8.04 -0.11
N GLY A 24 15.36 -8.11 -1.46
CA GLY A 24 15.74 -9.28 -2.25
C GLY A 24 14.62 -10.32 -2.40
N GLY A 25 13.45 -10.10 -1.81
CA GLY A 25 12.28 -10.96 -1.98
C GLY A 25 11.64 -10.84 -3.36
N ILE A 26 10.78 -11.79 -3.69
CA ILE A 26 9.93 -11.74 -4.89
C ILE A 26 8.53 -11.29 -4.44
N GLY A 27 8.00 -10.27 -5.09
CA GLY A 27 6.61 -9.83 -4.95
C GLY A 27 5.74 -10.36 -6.07
N ALA A 28 4.45 -10.55 -5.80
CA ALA A 28 3.46 -10.80 -6.82
C ALA A 28 2.29 -9.82 -6.69
N TYR A 29 1.74 -9.37 -7.82
CA TYR A 29 0.55 -8.54 -7.89
C TYR A 29 -0.48 -9.21 -8.79
N VAL A 30 -1.62 -9.58 -8.21
CA VAL A 30 -2.75 -10.17 -8.96
C VAL A 30 -3.73 -9.05 -9.28
N ASP A 31 -3.88 -8.76 -10.57
CA ASP A 31 -4.59 -7.61 -11.14
C ASP A 31 -5.77 -8.07 -12.03
N PRO A 32 -6.91 -8.43 -11.43
CA PRO A 32 -8.07 -8.91 -12.20
C PRO A 32 -8.73 -7.84 -13.05
N VAL A 33 -8.48 -6.58 -12.75
CA VAL A 33 -9.09 -5.41 -13.44
C VAL A 33 -8.13 -4.69 -14.38
N HIS A 34 -6.91 -5.21 -14.52
CA HIS A 34 -5.89 -4.70 -15.46
C HIS A 34 -5.51 -3.23 -15.22
N ARG A 35 -5.43 -2.82 -13.94
CA ARG A 35 -5.08 -1.44 -13.53
C ARG A 35 -3.63 -1.27 -13.09
N PHE A 36 -2.87 -2.34 -13.01
CA PHE A 36 -1.47 -2.26 -12.64
C PHE A 36 -0.69 -1.47 -13.71
N PHE A 37 -0.08 -0.37 -13.26
CA PHE A 37 0.74 0.51 -14.11
C PHE A 37 2.21 0.37 -13.71
N ALA A 38 2.98 -0.34 -14.53
CA ALA A 38 4.37 -0.66 -14.24
C ALA A 38 5.29 0.56 -14.05
N PRO A 39 5.15 1.67 -14.81
CA PRO A 39 5.95 2.88 -14.56
C PRO A 39 5.72 3.47 -13.16
N ALA A 40 4.47 3.52 -12.68
CA ALA A 40 4.18 4.00 -11.34
C ALA A 40 4.73 3.04 -10.25
N ALA A 41 4.70 1.74 -10.50
CA ALA A 41 5.29 0.75 -9.61
C ALA A 41 6.81 0.92 -9.51
N ALA A 42 7.50 1.13 -10.64
CA ALA A 42 8.93 1.42 -10.68
C ALA A 42 9.26 2.74 -9.98
N ALA A 43 8.48 3.80 -10.21
CA ALA A 43 8.63 5.10 -9.55
C ALA A 43 8.42 5.00 -8.02
N ALA A 44 7.55 4.09 -7.56
CA ALA A 44 7.37 3.79 -6.14
C ALA A 44 8.54 2.96 -5.53
N GLY A 45 9.55 2.64 -6.32
CA GLY A 45 10.76 1.94 -5.88
C GLY A 45 10.64 0.41 -5.88
N ILE A 46 9.66 -0.15 -6.58
CA ILE A 46 9.57 -1.61 -6.78
C ILE A 46 10.66 -2.04 -7.76
N ASN A 47 11.45 -3.04 -7.38
CA ASN A 47 12.33 -3.70 -8.32
C ASN A 47 11.48 -4.60 -9.25
N VAL A 48 11.16 -4.09 -10.45
CA VAL A 48 10.28 -4.78 -11.40
C VAL A 48 10.84 -6.13 -11.89
N ARG A 49 12.16 -6.37 -11.78
CA ARG A 49 12.77 -7.66 -12.08
C ARG A 49 12.45 -8.74 -11.04
N ARG A 50 11.92 -8.34 -9.87
CA ARG A 50 11.49 -9.20 -8.77
C ARG A 50 10.00 -9.13 -8.52
N LEU A 51 9.24 -8.67 -9.52
CA LEU A 51 7.80 -8.56 -9.44
C LEU A 51 7.14 -9.43 -10.51
N VAL A 52 6.23 -10.29 -10.08
CA VAL A 52 5.35 -11.07 -10.96
C VAL A 52 4.00 -10.36 -11.00
N VAL A 53 3.52 -10.01 -12.19
CA VAL A 53 2.18 -9.44 -12.38
C VAL A 53 1.32 -10.47 -13.09
N VAL A 54 0.21 -10.85 -12.45
CA VAL A 54 -0.74 -11.83 -12.99
C VAL A 54 -2.04 -11.12 -13.30
N ARG A 55 -2.49 -11.23 -14.55
CA ARG A 55 -3.76 -10.70 -15.04
C ARG A 55 -4.72 -11.83 -15.38
N PRO A 56 -5.50 -12.29 -14.40
CA PRO A 56 -6.45 -13.38 -14.61
C PRO A 56 -7.63 -12.91 -15.47
N ARG A 57 -8.18 -13.83 -16.25
CA ARG A 57 -9.30 -13.53 -17.17
C ARG A 57 -10.66 -13.44 -16.45
N ASP A 58 -10.79 -14.11 -15.32
CA ASP A 58 -12.03 -14.23 -14.58
C ASP A 58 -11.79 -14.45 -13.07
N ALA A 59 -12.85 -14.46 -12.29
CA ALA A 59 -12.81 -14.67 -10.85
C ALA A 59 -12.21 -16.04 -10.46
N ALA A 60 -12.53 -17.10 -11.20
CA ALA A 60 -12.00 -18.44 -10.93
C ALA A 60 -10.50 -18.51 -11.21
N ALA A 61 -10.05 -17.88 -12.30
CA ALA A 61 -8.62 -17.74 -12.62
C ALA A 61 -7.89 -16.91 -11.55
N SER A 62 -8.52 -15.86 -11.01
CA SER A 62 -7.97 -15.07 -9.91
C SER A 62 -7.70 -15.92 -8.67
N LEU A 63 -8.68 -16.72 -8.27
CA LEU A 63 -8.54 -17.61 -7.11
C LEU A 63 -7.47 -18.69 -7.33
N ARG A 64 -7.43 -19.28 -8.54
CA ARG A 64 -6.37 -20.25 -8.89
C ARG A 64 -4.98 -19.62 -8.86
N ALA A 65 -4.84 -18.40 -9.40
CA ALA A 65 -3.57 -17.67 -9.38
C ALA A 65 -3.11 -17.38 -7.95
N LEU A 66 -4.02 -16.89 -7.09
CA LEU A 66 -3.72 -16.66 -5.67
C LEU A 66 -3.25 -17.94 -4.98
N ASP A 67 -4.00 -19.02 -5.14
CA ASP A 67 -3.67 -20.31 -4.54
C ASP A 67 -2.31 -20.83 -5.02
N ALA A 68 -2.03 -20.73 -6.32
CA ALA A 68 -0.76 -21.16 -6.89
C ALA A 68 0.43 -20.33 -6.37
N LEU A 69 0.29 -18.99 -6.33
CA LEU A 69 1.35 -18.09 -5.85
C LEU A 69 1.65 -18.30 -4.37
N VAL A 70 0.62 -18.42 -3.53
CA VAL A 70 0.80 -18.62 -2.09
C VAL A 70 1.35 -20.02 -1.80
N ARG A 71 0.85 -21.06 -2.49
CA ARG A 71 1.32 -22.45 -2.31
C ARG A 71 2.74 -22.66 -2.83
N GLY A 72 3.12 -21.96 -3.88
CA GLY A 72 4.44 -22.07 -4.48
C GLY A 72 5.59 -21.56 -3.61
N ALA A 73 5.29 -20.82 -2.51
CA ALA A 73 6.26 -20.30 -1.54
C ALA A 73 7.41 -19.46 -2.15
N ALA A 74 7.35 -19.15 -3.44
CA ALA A 74 8.38 -18.36 -4.10
C ALA A 74 8.24 -16.85 -3.88
N CYS A 75 7.04 -16.37 -3.52
CA CYS A 75 6.75 -14.96 -3.31
C CYS A 75 6.69 -14.65 -1.80
N ALA A 76 7.51 -13.70 -1.36
CA ALA A 76 7.45 -13.22 0.02
C ALA A 76 6.17 -12.39 0.29
N VAL A 77 5.70 -11.66 -0.74
CA VAL A 77 4.45 -10.88 -0.69
C VAL A 77 3.61 -11.18 -1.92
N VAL A 78 2.34 -11.51 -1.72
CA VAL A 78 1.33 -11.63 -2.77
C VAL A 78 0.26 -10.60 -2.53
N ALA A 79 0.13 -9.60 -3.38
CA ALA A 79 -0.90 -8.58 -3.35
C ALA A 79 -2.04 -8.95 -4.32
N PHE A 80 -3.27 -8.83 -3.86
CA PHE A 80 -4.47 -9.04 -4.67
C PHE A 80 -5.38 -7.81 -4.61
N ASP A 81 -5.61 -7.19 -5.75
CA ASP A 81 -6.56 -6.08 -5.85
C ASP A 81 -7.98 -6.59 -6.11
N ALA A 82 -8.73 -6.73 -5.02
CA ALA A 82 -10.14 -7.13 -5.03
C ALA A 82 -11.09 -5.91 -5.05
N SER A 83 -10.59 -4.70 -5.24
CA SER A 83 -11.39 -3.46 -5.09
C SER A 83 -12.60 -3.38 -6.03
N GLU A 84 -12.51 -4.02 -7.20
CA GLU A 84 -13.59 -4.06 -8.18
C GLU A 84 -14.23 -5.46 -8.31
N CYS A 85 -13.87 -6.38 -7.42
CA CYS A 85 -14.35 -7.77 -7.43
C CYS A 85 -14.97 -8.13 -6.07
N PRO A 86 -16.05 -7.44 -5.63
CA PRO A 86 -16.67 -7.71 -4.34
C PRO A 86 -17.17 -9.17 -4.26
N GLY A 87 -17.00 -9.79 -3.09
CA GLY A 87 -17.47 -11.14 -2.83
C GLY A 87 -16.68 -12.26 -3.52
N ILE A 88 -15.61 -11.98 -4.26
CA ILE A 88 -14.76 -13.00 -4.88
C ILE A 88 -14.12 -13.94 -3.84
N LEU A 89 -13.78 -13.41 -2.66
CA LEU A 89 -13.20 -14.16 -1.55
C LEU A 89 -14.30 -14.57 -0.56
N ARG A 90 -14.77 -15.81 -0.67
CA ARG A 90 -15.67 -16.43 0.31
C ARG A 90 -14.88 -16.96 1.52
N ALA A 91 -15.56 -17.24 2.63
CA ALA A 91 -14.95 -17.72 3.88
C ALA A 91 -14.01 -18.93 3.66
N GLN A 92 -14.44 -19.90 2.86
CA GLN A 92 -13.63 -21.09 2.52
C GLN A 92 -12.32 -20.75 1.78
N HIS A 93 -12.35 -19.76 0.88
CA HIS A 93 -11.17 -19.30 0.17
C HIS A 93 -10.22 -18.59 1.15
N CYS A 94 -10.74 -17.71 2.02
CA CYS A 94 -9.97 -17.01 3.04
C CYS A 94 -9.29 -17.99 4.00
N ALA A 95 -10.03 -18.97 4.54
CA ALA A 95 -9.49 -19.96 5.45
C ALA A 95 -8.32 -20.74 4.82
N ARG A 96 -8.50 -21.21 3.58
CA ARG A 96 -7.47 -21.96 2.84
C ARG A 96 -6.23 -21.09 2.56
N LEU A 97 -6.43 -19.88 2.06
CA LEU A 97 -5.33 -18.97 1.73
C LEU A 97 -4.53 -18.55 2.97
N VAL A 98 -5.21 -18.30 4.10
CA VAL A 98 -4.53 -17.97 5.36
C VAL A 98 -3.69 -19.13 5.87
N ALA A 99 -4.27 -20.33 5.95
CA ALA A 99 -3.55 -21.52 6.38
C ALA A 99 -2.32 -21.81 5.49
N GLN A 100 -2.47 -21.60 4.18
CA GLN A 100 -1.38 -21.80 3.24
C GLN A 100 -0.31 -20.70 3.36
N ALA A 101 -0.71 -19.44 3.55
CA ALA A 101 0.21 -18.32 3.73
C ALA A 101 1.03 -18.47 5.03
N GLU A 102 0.41 -18.91 6.12
CA GLU A 102 1.09 -19.23 7.39
C GLU A 102 2.11 -20.35 7.20
N LYS A 103 1.74 -21.41 6.46
CA LYS A 103 2.63 -22.55 6.18
C LYS A 103 3.84 -22.17 5.31
N THR A 104 3.67 -21.27 4.35
CA THR A 104 4.72 -20.87 3.39
C THR A 104 5.52 -19.65 3.84
N GLY A 105 5.09 -18.93 4.88
CA GLY A 105 5.66 -17.65 5.29
C GLY A 105 5.36 -16.51 4.31
N THR A 106 4.39 -16.69 3.39
CA THR A 106 4.01 -15.68 2.41
C THR A 106 3.09 -14.64 3.06
N THR A 107 3.39 -13.37 2.89
CA THR A 107 2.47 -12.28 3.28
C THR A 107 1.41 -12.08 2.20
N LEU A 108 0.15 -12.38 2.51
CA LEU A 108 -0.98 -12.14 1.61
C LEU A 108 -1.61 -10.78 1.92
N LEU A 109 -1.55 -9.85 0.97
CA LEU A 109 -2.12 -8.51 1.06
C LEU A 109 -3.34 -8.39 0.16
N ILE A 110 -4.53 -8.30 0.76
CA ILE A 110 -5.79 -8.11 0.04
C ILE A 110 -6.22 -6.65 0.12
N VAL A 111 -6.46 -6.05 -1.04
CA VAL A 111 -6.97 -4.69 -1.20
C VAL A 111 -8.44 -4.76 -1.58
N SER A 112 -9.32 -4.09 -0.83
CA SER A 112 -10.76 -4.07 -1.10
C SER A 112 -11.34 -2.66 -1.03
N ALA A 113 -12.46 -2.43 -1.69
CA ALA A 113 -13.17 -1.16 -1.63
C ALA A 113 -13.90 -0.96 -0.29
N GLY A 114 -14.35 -2.05 0.31
CA GLY A 114 -15.14 -2.06 1.53
C GLY A 114 -14.64 -3.06 2.56
N ASN A 115 -15.35 -3.09 3.68
CA ASN A 115 -15.09 -4.01 4.78
C ASN A 115 -15.80 -5.34 4.54
N GLU A 116 -15.28 -6.17 3.64
CA GLU A 116 -15.88 -7.47 3.33
C GLU A 116 -15.74 -8.43 4.51
N ALA A 117 -16.87 -8.94 5.01
CA ALA A 117 -16.96 -9.77 6.21
C ALA A 117 -16.04 -11.01 6.18
N PRO A 118 -15.97 -11.82 5.11
CA PRO A 118 -15.06 -12.96 5.11
C PRO A 118 -13.60 -12.57 5.26
N VAL A 119 -13.11 -11.61 4.47
CA VAL A 119 -11.73 -11.12 4.54
C VAL A 119 -11.43 -10.50 5.90
N ALA A 120 -12.40 -9.75 6.44
CA ALA A 120 -12.28 -9.09 7.74
C ALA A 120 -12.08 -10.08 8.88
N SER A 121 -12.79 -11.19 8.87
CA SER A 121 -12.74 -12.21 9.93
C SER A 121 -11.39 -12.93 9.95
N PHE A 122 -10.87 -13.32 8.79
CA PHE A 122 -9.65 -14.11 8.65
C PHE A 122 -8.36 -13.28 8.72
N ALA A 123 -8.41 -11.97 8.43
CA ALA A 123 -7.23 -11.12 8.45
C ALA A 123 -6.61 -10.99 9.85
N SER A 124 -5.29 -11.18 9.94
CA SER A 124 -4.50 -10.93 11.15
C SER A 124 -4.27 -9.43 11.39
N LEU A 125 -4.14 -8.67 10.31
CA LEU A 125 -4.01 -7.21 10.32
C LEU A 125 -5.01 -6.60 9.35
N ARG A 126 -5.76 -5.59 9.80
CA ARG A 126 -6.69 -4.82 8.98
C ARG A 126 -6.33 -3.35 9.04
N LEU A 127 -6.09 -2.76 7.88
CA LEU A 127 -5.76 -1.37 7.72
C LEU A 127 -6.90 -0.67 6.97
N ARG A 128 -7.41 0.42 7.56
CA ARG A 128 -8.33 1.33 6.89
C ARG A 128 -7.53 2.49 6.34
N ALA A 129 -7.63 2.71 5.03
CA ALA A 129 -7.07 3.88 4.37
C ALA A 129 -8.17 4.93 4.16
N SER A 130 -7.93 6.17 4.57
CA SER A 130 -8.90 7.27 4.48
C SER A 130 -8.20 8.61 4.31
N GLY A 131 -8.92 9.59 3.76
CA GLY A 131 -8.46 10.97 3.73
C GLY A 131 -7.25 11.19 2.83
N LEU A 132 -7.41 11.04 1.51
CA LEU A 132 -6.35 11.47 0.60
C LEU A 132 -6.33 13.00 0.54
N ALA A 133 -5.24 13.61 0.99
CA ALA A 133 -5.02 15.04 0.92
C ALA A 133 -3.81 15.36 0.04
N PRO A 134 -3.88 16.37 -0.85
CA PRO A 134 -2.74 16.79 -1.65
C PRO A 134 -1.69 17.48 -0.77
N LEU A 135 -0.42 17.25 -1.09
CA LEU A 135 0.71 17.98 -0.56
C LEU A 135 1.14 19.03 -1.59
N TRP A 136 1.05 20.29 -1.21
CA TRP A 136 1.45 21.40 -2.04
C TRP A 136 2.77 22.01 -1.57
N GLN A 137 3.60 22.41 -2.51
CA GLN A 137 4.70 23.32 -2.23
C GLN A 137 4.16 24.74 -2.28
N GLU A 138 4.29 25.48 -1.20
CA GLU A 138 4.00 26.92 -1.21
C GLU A 138 5.08 27.61 -2.06
N GLY A 139 4.66 28.29 -3.11
CA GLY A 139 5.52 29.06 -3.99
C GLY A 139 5.20 30.55 -3.87
N SER A 140 6.14 31.41 -4.28
CA SER A 140 5.92 32.86 -4.40
C SER A 140 4.88 33.22 -5.46
N ASP A 141 4.53 32.29 -6.34
CA ASP A 141 3.56 32.46 -7.43
C ASP A 141 2.23 31.83 -7.05
N ALA A 142 1.13 32.40 -7.53
CA ALA A 142 -0.25 32.01 -7.20
C ALA A 142 -0.60 30.54 -7.55
N CYS A 143 0.29 29.79 -8.17
CA CYS A 143 0.15 28.37 -8.49
C CYS A 143 1.13 27.54 -7.64
N GLY A 144 0.64 26.95 -6.55
CA GLY A 144 1.42 25.96 -5.80
C GLY A 144 1.72 24.72 -6.63
N ARG A 145 2.89 24.09 -6.42
CA ARG A 145 3.25 22.82 -7.08
C ARG A 145 2.77 21.63 -6.24
N LEU A 146 2.07 20.69 -6.86
CA LEU A 146 1.68 19.46 -6.20
C LEU A 146 2.90 18.54 -6.02
N LEU A 147 3.27 18.28 -4.76
CA LEU A 147 4.41 17.43 -4.41
C LEU A 147 4.03 15.96 -4.25
N GLY A 148 2.81 15.69 -3.86
CA GLY A 148 2.37 14.33 -3.56
C GLY A 148 1.00 14.32 -2.90
N CYS A 149 0.74 13.22 -2.20
CA CYS A 149 -0.48 13.06 -1.44
C CYS A 149 -0.20 12.41 -0.09
N THR A 150 -0.97 12.77 0.92
CA THR A 150 -1.00 12.07 2.22
C THR A 150 -2.28 11.28 2.36
N THR A 151 -2.20 10.17 3.07
CA THR A 151 -3.38 9.41 3.49
C THR A 151 -3.25 8.98 4.94
N SER A 152 -4.37 8.90 5.63
CA SER A 152 -4.43 8.39 7.00
C SER A 152 -4.68 6.89 6.97
N ILE A 153 -3.88 6.14 7.73
CA ILE A 153 -4.00 4.70 7.90
C ILE A 153 -4.37 4.41 9.34
N GLU A 154 -5.50 3.76 9.54
CA GLU A 154 -5.97 3.29 10.84
C GLU A 154 -5.81 1.77 10.94
N VAL A 155 -5.30 1.29 12.06
CA VAL A 155 -5.29 -0.14 12.40
C VAL A 155 -6.67 -0.51 12.94
N ALA A 156 -7.54 -1.01 12.06
CA ALA A 156 -8.90 -1.43 12.43
C ALA A 156 -8.94 -2.79 13.14
N LYS A 157 -7.91 -3.64 12.95
CA LYS A 157 -7.72 -4.90 13.65
C LYS A 157 -6.25 -5.26 13.62
N SER A 158 -5.73 -5.76 14.73
CA SER A 158 -4.40 -6.40 14.80
C SER A 158 -4.44 -7.49 15.86
N ARG A 159 -3.87 -8.67 15.55
CA ARG A 159 -3.67 -9.73 16.53
C ARG A 159 -2.51 -9.43 17.48
N ALA A 160 -1.55 -8.59 17.05
CA ALA A 160 -0.33 -8.31 17.82
C ALA A 160 -0.43 -7.07 18.72
N THR A 161 -1.10 -6.00 18.28
CA THR A 161 -1.01 -4.67 18.95
C THR A 161 -2.36 -4.08 19.34
N GLY A 162 -3.47 -4.74 19.04
CA GLY A 162 -4.81 -4.19 19.21
C GLY A 162 -5.18 -3.12 18.15
N PRO A 163 -6.46 -2.72 18.09
CA PRO A 163 -6.97 -1.70 17.18
C PRO A 163 -6.68 -0.26 17.67
N GLY A 164 -7.00 0.73 16.83
CA GLY A 164 -7.02 2.15 17.22
C GLY A 164 -5.70 2.90 16.99
N ARG A 165 -4.66 2.26 16.47
CA ARG A 165 -3.42 2.98 16.08
C ARG A 165 -3.61 3.66 14.74
N HIS A 166 -3.13 4.89 14.64
CA HIS A 166 -3.16 5.68 13.41
C HIS A 166 -1.75 5.99 12.95
N ALA A 167 -1.57 6.06 11.64
CA ALA A 167 -0.35 6.53 11.01
C ALA A 167 -0.72 7.37 9.79
N HIS A 168 0.06 8.40 9.50
CA HIS A 168 -0.01 9.12 8.25
C HIS A 168 1.03 8.59 7.29
N PHE A 169 0.63 8.44 6.06
CA PHE A 169 1.44 7.92 4.99
C PHE A 169 1.50 8.96 3.90
N ALA A 170 2.69 9.41 3.54
CA ALA A 170 2.92 10.35 2.46
C ALA A 170 3.55 9.64 1.26
N ALA A 171 3.05 9.93 0.08
CA ALA A 171 3.61 9.47 -1.18
C ALA A 171 3.95 10.68 -2.06
N ALA A 172 5.21 10.81 -2.42
CA ALA A 172 5.65 11.82 -3.38
C ALA A 172 5.23 11.42 -4.80
N LEU A 173 4.83 12.39 -5.60
CA LEU A 173 4.67 12.19 -7.04
C LEU A 173 6.04 12.03 -7.68
N PRO A 174 6.21 11.09 -8.63
CA PRO A 174 7.45 11.01 -9.40
C PRO A 174 7.61 12.29 -10.22
N ASP A 175 8.83 12.78 -10.31
CA ASP A 175 9.14 13.90 -11.20
C ASP A 175 9.03 13.45 -12.65
N VAL A 176 8.12 14.08 -13.38
CA VAL A 176 7.89 13.79 -14.80
C VAL A 176 9.03 14.32 -15.67
N ALA A 177 9.86 15.23 -15.13
CA ALA A 177 10.95 15.87 -15.85
C ALA A 177 12.35 15.27 -15.58
N GLY A 178 12.46 14.23 -14.76
CA GLY A 178 13.76 13.58 -14.45
C GLY A 178 14.73 14.42 -13.62
N THR A 179 14.33 15.60 -13.17
CA THR A 179 15.14 16.46 -12.32
C THR A 179 14.32 16.93 -11.12
N TRP A 180 14.47 16.22 -10.00
CA TRP A 180 13.88 16.65 -8.75
C TRP A 180 14.95 17.00 -7.72
N PRO A 181 15.28 18.28 -7.56
CA PRO A 181 16.06 18.73 -6.42
C PRO A 181 15.11 19.23 -5.33
N LEU A 182 14.43 18.34 -4.61
CA LEU A 182 13.74 18.71 -3.34
C LEU A 182 14.73 18.99 -2.20
N ALA A 183 16.01 18.71 -2.39
CA ALA A 183 17.02 18.82 -1.34
C ALA A 183 17.52 20.24 -1.06
N GLU A 184 17.25 21.25 -1.92
CA GLU A 184 18.01 22.50 -1.81
C GLU A 184 17.21 23.79 -1.59
N ARG A 185 15.89 23.79 -1.50
CA ARG A 185 15.12 25.03 -1.30
C ARG A 185 13.97 24.93 -0.30
N SER A 186 14.24 24.52 0.92
CA SER A 186 13.32 24.78 2.04
C SER A 186 14.04 25.46 3.20
N SER A 187 14.45 26.70 2.96
CA SER A 187 14.71 27.64 4.05
C SER A 187 13.37 28.17 4.55
N GLY A 188 12.72 27.44 5.44
CA GLY A 188 11.48 27.94 6.05
C GLY A 188 10.54 26.91 6.66
N LEU A 189 10.68 25.63 6.37
CA LEU A 189 9.95 24.62 7.11
C LEU A 189 10.88 24.03 8.18
N GLU A 190 10.47 24.12 9.44
CA GLU A 190 11.11 23.42 10.54
C GLU A 190 11.32 21.96 10.15
N ARG A 191 12.52 21.48 10.34
CA ARG A 191 13.00 20.17 9.98
C ARG A 191 12.11 19.08 10.59
N SER A 192 11.10 18.62 9.85
CA SER A 192 10.65 17.28 10.04
C SER A 192 11.74 16.32 9.55
N PRO A 193 12.21 15.38 10.36
CA PRO A 193 13.31 14.51 9.99
C PRO A 193 12.86 13.59 8.84
N GLY A 194 13.52 13.68 7.71
CA GLY A 194 13.37 12.77 6.59
C GLY A 194 12.69 13.35 5.37
N LEU A 195 13.43 14.09 4.55
CA LEU A 195 12.99 14.43 3.21
C LEU A 195 12.84 13.15 2.36
N LEU A 196 11.63 12.90 1.89
CA LEU A 196 11.29 11.78 1.02
C LEU A 196 12.14 11.84 -0.25
N ARG A 197 12.94 10.81 -0.49
CA ARG A 197 13.55 10.60 -1.80
C ARG A 197 12.46 10.26 -2.82
N PRO A 198 12.58 10.62 -4.11
CA PRO A 198 11.65 10.19 -5.15
C PRO A 198 11.44 8.69 -5.07
N GLY A 199 10.17 8.25 -5.00
CA GLY A 199 9.82 6.85 -4.78
C GLY A 199 9.97 6.34 -3.35
N ALA A 200 10.37 7.17 -2.38
CA ALA A 200 10.40 6.79 -0.99
C ALA A 200 9.00 6.90 -0.38
N VAL A 201 8.67 5.89 0.39
CA VAL A 201 7.49 5.84 1.23
C VAL A 201 7.97 5.94 2.66
N GLU A 202 7.55 6.96 3.37
CA GLU A 202 7.91 7.17 4.75
C GLU A 202 6.67 7.03 5.64
N PHE A 203 6.78 6.22 6.69
CA PHE A 203 5.78 6.17 7.76
C PHE A 203 6.08 7.27 8.75
N MET A 204 5.28 8.33 8.74
CA MET A 204 5.35 9.36 9.78
C MET A 204 4.88 8.77 11.11
N ARG A 205 5.68 8.92 12.16
CA ARG A 205 5.25 8.56 13.51
C ARG A 205 4.05 9.45 13.90
N PRO A 206 3.07 8.91 14.65
CA PRO A 206 1.98 9.73 15.15
C PRO A 206 2.55 10.87 15.99
N VAL A 207 2.19 12.09 15.65
CA VAL A 207 2.39 13.23 16.55
C VAL A 207 1.51 12.92 17.75
N ASN A 208 2.10 12.64 18.91
CA ASN A 208 1.37 12.57 20.14
C ASN A 208 0.66 13.91 20.31
N ALA A 209 -0.66 13.85 20.46
CA ALA A 209 -1.43 15.01 20.87
C ALA A 209 -0.75 15.59 22.11
N LEU A 210 -0.14 16.76 21.95
CA LEU A 210 0.38 17.52 23.06
C LEU A 210 -0.75 17.74 24.05
N SER A 211 -0.54 17.26 25.24
CA SER A 211 -1.29 17.48 26.46
C SER A 211 -1.91 18.87 26.47
N ALA A 212 -3.23 18.93 26.52
CA ALA A 212 -3.93 20.02 27.18
C ALA A 212 -3.51 19.96 28.66
N GLY A 213 -2.66 20.85 29.05
CA GLY A 213 -2.22 21.05 30.42
C GLY A 213 -2.21 22.52 30.71
N GLU A 214 -3.12 22.94 31.60
CA GLU A 214 -3.23 24.17 32.35
C GLU A 214 -3.54 25.47 31.59
#